data_5fe57c3a209f52bbb1382e58bfd8110c
#
_entry.id   5fe57c3a209f52bbb1382e58bfd8110c
#
_cell.length_a   1.000
_cell.length_b   1.000
_cell.length_c   1.000
_cell.angle_alpha   90.00
_cell.angle_beta   90.00
_cell.angle_gamma   90.00
#
_symmetry.space_group_name_H-M   'P 1'
#
loop_
_entity.id
_entity.type
_entity.pdbx_description
1 polymer ?
#
loop_
_entity_poly.entity_id
_entity_poly.type
_entity_poly.pdbx_seq_one_letter_code
_entity_poly.pdbx_strand_id
1 'polypeptide(L)'
;MRPLVQEIQTAHTPESLAVQLFTPHSAFRTPHSNVVLLRSSSFDSPSARYSFVAANPFLTFRAFGSRCEIISGLAPHASHLAPQIQFGNPWHLLDALMARFEILDEIDLPFPLGGCFGFWGYDLKNFTEPKLPRRAINDLELPDCHVGFYDSLVVFDHQLGKVFIVSTGLSADGSRSEKRVKEQLEFWRAILISEGRVTQRPNQNGDSQRSSLRNEINSNCTRSDFISAVERAQRYIRAGDIYQVNLSQRLTSQCHVPGWEFFEKLSAVSPAPFSAFLDCDDGTRHCRFQIASSSPEQFLRMSGSHIATRPIKGTRPRHADPTRDAQLAYELQTSPKELAELVMITDLLRNDLGKVCEFGSVQTPELARLEKFAQVQHLVSTVEGRLRKDMTHFAAFASCFPGGSVTGAPKFRAMEIIDELEPISRGPYCGAIGYLGFNRESQLSITIRTAICKDGLAHFNVGAGIVADSNPAAEYDETLAKAAGFLAALNFAGVGVQTLANTAGQAKA
;
A
#
# COMPACT_ATOMS: atom_id res chain seq x y z
N MET A 1 32.00 8.62 2.37
CA MET A 1 31.95 7.15 2.50
C MET A 1 30.88 6.64 1.54
N ARG A 2 31.21 5.68 0.68
CA ARG A 2 30.24 5.14 -0.29
C ARG A 2 29.34 4.11 0.36
N PRO A 3 28.04 4.02 -0.03
CA PRO A 3 27.17 2.92 0.34
C PRO A 3 27.79 1.58 -0.07
N LEU A 4 27.60 0.56 0.74
CA LEU A 4 27.98 -0.81 0.40
C LEU A 4 26.80 -1.48 -0.29
N VAL A 5 27.06 -2.07 -1.45
CA VAL A 5 26.13 -2.96 -2.16
C VAL A 5 26.86 -4.28 -2.41
N GLN A 6 26.41 -5.35 -1.78
CA GLN A 6 27.06 -6.64 -1.85
C GLN A 6 26.11 -7.71 -2.34
N GLU A 7 26.49 -8.38 -3.43
CA GLU A 7 25.80 -9.58 -3.90
C GLU A 7 26.05 -10.74 -2.92
N ILE A 8 25.02 -11.50 -2.60
CA ILE A 8 25.06 -12.67 -1.74
C ILE A 8 24.27 -13.83 -2.34
N GLN A 9 24.78 -15.04 -2.18
CA GLN A 9 24.07 -16.28 -2.50
C GLN A 9 23.26 -16.73 -1.29
N THR A 10 21.97 -16.98 -1.47
CA THR A 10 21.08 -17.44 -0.40
C THR A 10 19.94 -18.29 -0.98
N ALA A 11 19.45 -19.22 -0.18
CA ALA A 11 18.22 -19.98 -0.48
C ALA A 11 16.94 -19.27 0.01
N HIS A 12 17.08 -18.15 0.73
CA HIS A 12 15.92 -17.40 1.21
C HIS A 12 15.16 -16.73 0.08
N THR A 13 13.83 -16.77 0.16
CA THR A 13 12.93 -15.91 -0.57
C THR A 13 12.67 -14.63 0.24
N PRO A 14 12.12 -13.55 -0.36
CA PRO A 14 11.74 -12.37 0.39
C PRO A 14 10.84 -12.68 1.60
N GLU A 15 9.91 -13.62 1.45
CA GLU A 15 8.99 -14.05 2.50
C GLU A 15 9.71 -14.80 3.62
N SER A 16 10.51 -15.79 3.25
CA SER A 16 11.24 -16.60 4.27
C SER A 16 12.23 -15.75 5.06
N LEU A 17 12.82 -14.73 4.43
CA LEU A 17 13.66 -13.75 5.11
C LEU A 17 12.85 -12.88 6.08
N ALA A 18 11.71 -12.35 5.63
CA ALA A 18 10.84 -11.53 6.48
C ALA A 18 10.34 -12.32 7.70
N VAL A 19 9.95 -13.59 7.54
CA VAL A 19 9.50 -14.47 8.64
C VAL A 19 10.55 -14.56 9.75
N GLN A 20 11.84 -14.66 9.41
CA GLN A 20 12.92 -14.73 10.40
C GLN A 20 13.00 -13.49 11.30
N LEU A 21 12.53 -12.35 10.82
CA LEU A 21 12.64 -11.05 11.49
C LEU A 21 11.51 -10.78 12.48
N PHE A 22 10.31 -11.37 12.28
CA PHE A 22 9.15 -11.09 13.15
C PHE A 22 8.59 -12.32 13.88
N THR A 23 9.11 -13.54 13.59
CA THR A 23 8.67 -14.75 14.30
C THR A 23 9.04 -14.63 15.79
N PRO A 24 8.07 -14.81 16.74
CA PRO A 24 8.38 -14.89 18.15
C PRO A 24 9.44 -15.98 18.40
N HIS A 25 10.41 -15.69 19.24
CA HIS A 25 11.56 -16.58 19.54
C HIS A 25 12.62 -16.70 18.43
N SER A 26 12.54 -15.95 17.34
CA SER A 26 13.66 -15.82 16.43
C SER A 26 14.82 -15.08 17.12
N ALA A 27 16.05 -15.59 16.97
CA ALA A 27 17.25 -14.94 17.48
C ALA A 27 17.52 -13.55 16.83
N PHE A 28 16.84 -13.28 15.71
CA PHE A 28 16.98 -12.05 14.91
C PHE A 28 15.88 -11.04 15.15
N ARG A 29 14.83 -11.41 15.90
CA ARG A 29 13.78 -10.48 16.26
C ARG A 29 14.26 -9.52 17.34
N THR A 30 14.26 -8.23 17.03
CA THR A 30 14.43 -7.18 18.03
C THR A 30 13.08 -6.59 18.40
N PRO A 31 12.89 -6.09 19.64
CA PRO A 31 11.77 -5.21 19.93
C PRO A 31 11.78 -4.02 18.95
N HIS A 32 10.63 -3.65 18.39
CA HIS A 32 10.50 -2.55 17.40
C HIS A 32 11.18 -2.81 16.05
N SER A 33 11.21 -4.07 15.61
CA SER A 33 11.85 -4.42 14.32
C SER A 33 11.22 -3.71 13.12
N ASN A 34 9.94 -3.29 13.20
CA ASN A 34 9.23 -2.58 12.13
C ASN A 34 9.58 -3.17 10.75
N VAL A 35 9.29 -4.46 10.57
CA VAL A 35 9.66 -5.16 9.34
C VAL A 35 8.78 -4.71 8.19
N VAL A 36 9.41 -4.38 7.09
CA VAL A 36 8.74 -4.06 5.83
C VAL A 36 9.16 -5.09 4.78
N LEU A 37 8.17 -5.77 4.21
CA LEU A 37 8.31 -6.54 2.99
C LEU A 37 7.53 -5.82 1.89
N LEU A 38 8.23 -5.37 0.84
CA LEU A 38 7.61 -4.98 -0.41
C LEU A 38 7.92 -6.07 -1.43
N ARG A 39 6.88 -6.76 -1.88
CA ARG A 39 7.01 -7.97 -2.70
C ARG A 39 6.42 -7.75 -4.08
N SER A 40 7.17 -8.12 -5.09
CA SER A 40 6.60 -8.34 -6.41
C SER A 40 6.18 -9.79 -6.57
N SER A 41 4.96 -10.04 -6.99
CA SER A 41 4.44 -11.38 -7.25
C SER A 41 4.08 -11.63 -8.73
N SER A 42 4.32 -10.64 -9.59
CA SER A 42 4.07 -10.73 -11.03
C SER A 42 5.27 -10.16 -11.77
N PHE A 43 6.14 -11.05 -12.25
CA PHE A 43 7.45 -10.67 -12.81
C PHE A 43 7.41 -10.26 -14.28
N ASP A 44 6.24 -10.34 -14.92
CA ASP A 44 6.04 -9.97 -16.33
C ASP A 44 5.98 -8.45 -16.56
N SER A 45 5.93 -7.67 -15.49
CA SER A 45 5.89 -6.21 -15.55
C SER A 45 7.27 -5.61 -15.16
N PRO A 46 7.81 -4.66 -15.92
CA PRO A 46 9.04 -3.94 -15.55
C PRO A 46 8.97 -3.26 -14.18
N SER A 47 7.76 -2.91 -13.73
CA SER A 47 7.50 -2.30 -12.41
C SER A 47 7.61 -3.29 -11.26
N ALA A 48 7.69 -4.59 -11.55
CA ALA A 48 7.62 -5.69 -10.60
C ALA A 48 8.94 -6.49 -10.48
N ARG A 49 10.05 -5.89 -10.90
CA ARG A 49 11.36 -6.54 -10.96
C ARG A 49 11.94 -6.87 -9.58
N TYR A 50 11.70 -6.01 -8.59
CA TYR A 50 12.38 -6.11 -7.30
C TYR A 50 11.43 -6.42 -6.17
N SER A 51 11.93 -7.18 -5.17
CA SER A 51 11.35 -7.26 -3.83
C SER A 51 12.36 -6.76 -2.80
N PHE A 52 11.86 -6.17 -1.71
CA PHE A 52 12.67 -5.54 -0.68
C PHE A 52 12.26 -6.04 0.70
N VAL A 53 13.25 -6.34 1.53
CA VAL A 53 13.06 -6.61 2.96
C VAL A 53 13.89 -5.61 3.75
N ALA A 54 13.24 -4.83 4.60
CA ALA A 54 13.89 -3.88 5.51
C ALA A 54 13.43 -4.12 6.95
N ALA A 55 14.33 -3.92 7.91
CA ALA A 55 14.06 -4.08 9.33
C ALA A 55 14.96 -3.16 10.16
N ASN A 56 14.60 -2.93 11.42
CA ASN A 56 15.36 -2.14 12.38
C ASN A 56 15.67 -0.71 11.88
N PRO A 57 14.62 0.11 11.62
CA PRO A 57 14.83 1.49 11.18
C PRO A 57 15.64 2.26 12.21
N PHE A 58 16.56 3.10 11.75
CA PHE A 58 17.30 3.98 12.65
C PHE A 58 16.46 5.17 13.15
N LEU A 59 15.32 5.42 12.47
CA LEU A 59 14.34 6.43 12.84
C LEU A 59 12.96 5.97 12.36
N THR A 60 11.95 6.13 13.21
CA THR A 60 10.54 5.93 12.85
C THR A 60 9.80 7.25 12.98
N PHE A 61 8.96 7.57 11.99
CA PHE A 61 8.09 8.74 12.00
C PHE A 61 6.63 8.29 11.96
N ARG A 62 5.81 8.89 12.83
CA ARG A 62 4.36 8.70 12.86
C ARG A 62 3.65 10.05 12.92
N ALA A 63 2.48 10.14 12.30
CA ALA A 63 1.64 11.33 12.37
C ALA A 63 0.23 10.97 12.85
N PHE A 64 -0.28 11.75 13.79
CA PHE A 64 -1.66 11.75 14.28
C PHE A 64 -2.19 13.18 14.10
N GLY A 65 -2.78 13.47 12.95
CA GLY A 65 -3.01 14.85 12.55
C GLY A 65 -1.72 15.64 12.48
N SER A 66 -1.69 16.83 13.12
CA SER A 66 -0.50 17.67 13.19
C SER A 66 0.52 17.22 14.27
N ARG A 67 0.16 16.29 15.14
CA ARG A 67 1.07 15.71 16.12
C ARG A 67 1.93 14.65 15.46
N CYS A 68 3.21 14.94 15.28
CA CYS A 68 4.19 14.05 14.68
C CYS A 68 5.16 13.53 15.75
N GLU A 69 5.41 12.25 15.72
CA GLU A 69 6.31 11.55 16.64
C GLU A 69 7.51 11.03 15.87
N ILE A 70 8.70 11.38 16.35
CA ILE A 70 9.99 10.93 15.82
C ILE A 70 10.65 10.06 16.89
N ILE A 71 10.86 8.79 16.56
CA ILE A 71 11.46 7.79 17.45
C ILE A 71 12.80 7.39 16.86
N SER A 72 13.88 7.67 17.56
CA SER A 72 15.23 7.24 17.15
C SER A 72 15.49 5.83 17.64
N GLY A 73 15.72 4.88 16.73
CA GLY A 73 16.06 3.50 17.03
C GLY A 73 17.58 3.34 17.16
N LEU A 74 18.16 3.46 18.32
CA LEU A 74 19.62 3.36 18.49
C LEU A 74 20.07 2.68 19.77
N ALA A 75 19.65 1.52 20.09
CA ALA A 75 20.43 0.51 20.80
C ALA A 75 19.56 -0.70 21.12
N PRO A 76 20.09 -1.90 21.17
CA PRO A 76 19.37 -3.12 21.60
C PRO A 76 18.83 -3.02 23.04
N HIS A 77 19.18 -1.98 23.79
CA HIS A 77 18.79 -1.75 25.17
C HIS A 77 18.10 -0.40 25.44
N ALA A 78 17.87 0.44 24.42
CA ALA A 78 17.18 1.73 24.56
C ALA A 78 15.64 1.56 24.41
N SER A 79 15.07 0.67 25.21
CA SER A 79 13.66 0.29 25.16
C SER A 79 12.67 1.42 25.58
N HIS A 80 13.13 2.63 25.89
CA HIS A 80 12.26 3.69 26.45
C HIS A 80 12.69 5.12 26.10
N LEU A 81 13.27 5.35 24.92
CA LEU A 81 13.39 6.75 24.48
C LEU A 81 11.99 7.29 24.17
N ALA A 82 11.56 8.26 24.96
CA ALA A 82 10.31 8.95 24.69
C ALA A 82 10.36 9.55 23.28
N PRO A 83 9.26 9.44 22.49
CA PRO A 83 9.24 10.02 21.16
C PRO A 83 9.45 11.54 21.25
N GLN A 84 10.28 12.07 20.34
CA GLN A 84 10.33 13.52 20.12
C GLN A 84 9.03 13.91 19.44
N ILE A 85 8.23 14.74 20.10
CA ILE A 85 6.97 15.23 19.56
C ILE A 85 7.20 16.57 18.88
N GLN A 86 6.76 16.68 17.63
CA GLN A 86 6.73 17.93 16.87
C GLN A 86 5.31 18.16 16.34
N PHE A 87 4.88 19.42 16.33
CA PHE A 87 3.60 19.81 15.74
C PHE A 87 3.83 20.53 14.41
N GLY A 88 3.12 20.10 13.36
CA GLY A 88 3.28 20.72 12.05
C GLY A 88 2.60 19.94 10.94
N ASN A 89 2.90 20.31 9.71
CA ASN A 89 2.47 19.56 8.53
C ASN A 89 3.38 18.32 8.37
N PRO A 90 2.82 17.08 8.41
CA PRO A 90 3.59 15.86 8.29
C PRO A 90 4.43 15.78 7.02
N TRP A 91 3.91 16.29 5.90
CA TRP A 91 4.63 16.30 4.62
C TRP A 91 5.91 17.14 4.68
N HIS A 92 5.84 18.34 5.27
CA HIS A 92 7.01 19.22 5.40
C HIS A 92 8.05 18.64 6.36
N LEU A 93 7.60 18.01 7.45
CA LEU A 93 8.51 17.38 8.41
C LEU A 93 9.22 16.16 7.80
N LEU A 94 8.49 15.33 7.04
CA LEU A 94 9.08 14.19 6.33
C LEU A 94 10.05 14.62 5.24
N ASP A 95 9.71 15.64 4.47
CA ASP A 95 10.60 16.19 3.43
C ASP A 95 11.90 16.75 4.04
N ALA A 96 11.78 17.49 5.13
CA ALA A 96 12.95 18.00 5.86
C ALA A 96 13.81 16.88 6.48
N LEU A 97 13.18 15.80 6.98
CA LEU A 97 13.89 14.61 7.45
C LEU A 97 14.61 13.92 6.30
N MET A 98 13.93 13.72 5.17
CA MET A 98 14.50 13.05 4.00
C MET A 98 15.72 13.80 3.45
N ALA A 99 15.65 15.12 3.37
CA ALA A 99 16.74 15.96 2.90
C ALA A 99 18.05 15.80 3.72
N ARG A 100 17.95 15.38 4.98
CA ARG A 100 19.13 15.10 5.83
C ARG A 100 19.85 13.82 5.47
N PHE A 101 19.17 12.89 4.80
CA PHE A 101 19.65 11.54 4.53
C PHE A 101 19.85 11.24 3.05
N GLU A 102 19.53 12.19 2.15
CA GLU A 102 19.72 12.02 0.71
C GLU A 102 21.19 11.73 0.36
N ILE A 103 21.39 10.78 -0.57
CA ILE A 103 22.68 10.34 -1.09
C ILE A 103 22.61 10.46 -2.62
N LEU A 104 22.98 11.63 -3.16
CA LEU A 104 22.71 11.96 -4.55
C LEU A 104 23.86 11.65 -5.52
N ASP A 105 25.10 11.52 -5.00
CA ASP A 105 26.30 11.56 -5.84
C ASP A 105 27.07 10.23 -5.93
N GLU A 106 26.52 9.11 -5.42
CA GLU A 106 27.40 8.00 -5.14
C GLU A 106 27.23 6.75 -6.01
N ILE A 107 26.01 6.29 -6.27
CA ILE A 107 25.79 5.06 -7.06
C ILE A 107 24.45 5.17 -7.78
N ASP A 108 24.51 5.06 -9.11
CA ASP A 108 23.31 4.98 -9.96
C ASP A 108 22.85 3.51 -10.03
N LEU A 109 21.90 3.15 -9.18
CA LEU A 109 21.26 1.83 -9.15
C LEU A 109 19.75 1.99 -9.24
N PRO A 110 19.07 1.08 -9.95
CA PRO A 110 17.62 1.15 -10.19
C PRO A 110 16.78 0.68 -8.98
N PHE A 111 17.36 0.70 -7.79
CA PHE A 111 16.72 0.35 -6.53
C PHE A 111 17.22 1.24 -5.38
N PRO A 112 16.50 1.34 -4.25
CA PRO A 112 16.83 2.25 -3.17
C PRO A 112 18.12 1.84 -2.44
N LEU A 113 18.96 2.84 -2.15
CA LEU A 113 20.12 2.71 -1.26
C LEU A 113 19.72 3.12 0.18
N GLY A 114 18.88 2.31 0.83
CA GLY A 114 18.17 2.75 2.01
C GLY A 114 17.02 3.68 1.67
N GLY A 115 16.32 4.21 2.69
CA GLY A 115 15.20 5.12 2.42
C GLY A 115 14.15 5.13 3.51
N CYS A 116 13.07 5.85 3.21
CA CYS A 116 11.86 5.93 4.01
C CYS A 116 10.84 4.92 3.47
N PHE A 117 10.48 3.90 4.26
CA PHE A 117 9.55 2.82 3.87
C PHE A 117 8.35 2.79 4.81
N GLY A 118 7.15 2.53 4.29
CA GLY A 118 5.96 2.39 5.11
C GLY A 118 4.68 2.75 4.37
N PHE A 119 3.72 3.33 5.10
CA PHE A 119 2.48 3.79 4.52
C PHE A 119 2.18 5.26 4.84
N TRP A 120 1.48 5.90 3.91
CA TRP A 120 0.92 7.24 3.99
C TRP A 120 -0.60 7.12 3.80
N GLY A 121 -1.35 7.32 4.90
CA GLY A 121 -2.80 7.14 4.90
C GLY A 121 -3.54 8.27 4.18
N TYR A 122 -4.73 7.94 3.69
CA TYR A 122 -5.57 8.85 2.90
C TYR A 122 -5.83 10.20 3.61
N ASP A 123 -5.94 10.19 4.93
CA ASP A 123 -6.32 11.37 5.71
C ASP A 123 -5.21 12.44 5.76
N LEU A 124 -3.98 12.11 5.32
CA LEU A 124 -2.94 13.10 5.04
C LEU A 124 -3.35 14.12 3.95
N LYS A 125 -4.41 13.84 3.17
CA LYS A 125 -5.04 14.80 2.25
C LYS A 125 -5.38 16.13 2.91
N ASN A 126 -5.70 16.10 4.20
CA ASN A 126 -6.05 17.29 4.98
C ASN A 126 -4.87 18.28 5.15
N PHE A 127 -3.66 17.86 4.82
CA PHE A 127 -2.46 18.70 4.83
C PHE A 127 -2.01 19.11 3.43
N THR A 128 -2.41 18.39 2.39
CA THR A 128 -2.25 18.82 0.99
C THR A 128 -3.34 19.79 0.58
N GLU A 129 -4.56 19.57 1.10
CA GLU A 129 -5.74 20.41 0.85
C GLU A 129 -6.36 20.89 2.19
N PRO A 130 -5.77 21.89 2.85
CA PRO A 130 -6.19 22.31 4.20
C PRO A 130 -7.61 22.84 4.32
N LYS A 131 -8.25 23.18 3.20
CA LYS A 131 -9.65 23.65 3.16
C LYS A 131 -10.67 22.53 3.22
N LEU A 132 -10.23 21.26 3.09
CA LEU A 132 -11.14 20.13 3.19
C LEU A 132 -11.74 20.03 4.60
N PRO A 133 -13.02 19.70 4.70
CA PRO A 133 -13.65 19.38 5.98
C PRO A 133 -12.99 18.13 6.59
N ARG A 134 -13.10 17.98 7.91
CA ARG A 134 -12.55 16.83 8.67
C ARG A 134 -13.67 16.23 9.49
N ARG A 135 -14.62 15.55 8.84
CA ARG A 135 -15.82 15.02 9.49
C ARG A 135 -15.67 13.55 9.87
N ALA A 136 -14.88 12.80 9.10
CA ALA A 136 -14.70 11.39 9.30
C ALA A 136 -13.96 11.08 10.62
N ILE A 137 -14.46 10.08 11.36
CA ILE A 137 -13.92 9.67 12.66
C ILE A 137 -12.84 8.61 12.45
N ASN A 138 -11.66 8.80 13.07
CA ASN A 138 -10.61 7.78 13.13
C ASN A 138 -10.91 6.82 14.32
N ASP A 139 -11.81 5.89 14.10
CA ASP A 139 -12.28 4.92 15.08
C ASP A 139 -11.32 3.76 15.36
N LEU A 140 -10.35 3.53 14.46
CA LEU A 140 -9.29 2.55 14.66
C LEU A 140 -8.07 3.13 15.39
N GLU A 141 -8.06 4.44 15.64
CA GLU A 141 -6.95 5.16 16.30
C GLU A 141 -5.58 4.88 15.64
N LEU A 142 -5.58 4.71 14.31
CA LEU A 142 -4.36 4.49 13.54
C LEU A 142 -3.65 5.84 13.29
N PRO A 143 -2.31 5.83 13.18
CA PRO A 143 -1.61 6.98 12.67
C PRO A 143 -1.98 7.27 11.21
N ASP A 144 -2.02 8.55 10.82
CA ASP A 144 -2.21 8.96 9.43
C ASP A 144 -1.01 8.57 8.55
N CYS A 145 0.15 8.36 9.16
CA CYS A 145 1.38 7.93 8.51
C CYS A 145 2.23 7.14 9.50
N HIS A 146 2.81 6.02 9.05
CA HIS A 146 3.82 5.26 9.79
C HIS A 146 4.91 4.82 8.81
N VAL A 147 6.09 5.39 8.97
CA VAL A 147 7.24 5.11 8.11
C VAL A 147 8.51 4.94 8.92
N GLY A 148 9.37 4.02 8.50
CA GLY A 148 10.71 3.81 9.03
C GLY A 148 11.76 4.32 8.06
N PHE A 149 12.85 4.89 8.59
CA PHE A 149 14.05 5.24 7.84
C PHE A 149 15.09 4.14 8.04
N TYR A 150 15.43 3.46 6.95
CA TYR A 150 16.29 2.27 6.95
C TYR A 150 17.62 2.57 6.26
N ASP A 151 18.72 2.37 6.97
CA ASP A 151 20.08 2.51 6.42
C ASP A 151 20.56 1.23 5.73
N SER A 152 19.84 0.14 5.89
CA SER A 152 20.14 -1.13 5.26
C SER A 152 18.90 -1.93 4.90
N LEU A 153 18.99 -2.72 3.83
CA LEU A 153 17.93 -3.60 3.34
C LEU A 153 18.49 -4.72 2.48
N VAL A 154 17.67 -5.73 2.21
CA VAL A 154 17.95 -6.78 1.23
C VAL A 154 17.09 -6.55 0.00
N VAL A 155 17.72 -6.59 -1.18
CA VAL A 155 17.11 -6.44 -2.49
C VAL A 155 17.14 -7.76 -3.22
N PHE A 156 16.00 -8.25 -3.67
CA PHE A 156 15.87 -9.41 -4.54
C PHE A 156 15.58 -8.93 -5.96
N ASP A 157 16.50 -9.13 -6.88
CA ASP A 157 16.30 -8.88 -8.31
C ASP A 157 15.81 -10.16 -8.98
N HIS A 158 14.52 -10.23 -9.23
CA HIS A 158 13.89 -11.43 -9.79
C HIS A 158 14.24 -11.67 -11.27
N GLN A 159 14.61 -10.62 -11.98
CA GLN A 159 15.00 -10.74 -13.39
C GLN A 159 16.41 -11.34 -13.55
N LEU A 160 17.33 -10.94 -12.66
CA LEU A 160 18.70 -11.47 -12.67
C LEU A 160 18.89 -12.68 -11.78
N GLY A 161 17.91 -13.02 -10.92
CA GLY A 161 18.05 -14.08 -9.92
C GLY A 161 19.11 -13.75 -8.86
N LYS A 162 19.33 -12.47 -8.56
CA LYS A 162 20.39 -11.99 -7.66
C LYS A 162 19.80 -11.39 -6.40
N VAL A 163 20.57 -11.52 -5.30
CA VAL A 163 20.23 -10.92 -4.02
C VAL A 163 21.36 -10.00 -3.57
N PHE A 164 21.01 -8.80 -3.12
CA PHE A 164 21.96 -7.79 -2.67
C PHE A 164 21.66 -7.35 -1.25
N ILE A 165 22.70 -7.22 -0.42
CA ILE A 165 22.63 -6.48 0.83
C ILE A 165 23.09 -5.05 0.53
N VAL A 166 22.27 -4.09 0.91
CA VAL A 166 22.58 -2.67 0.83
C VAL A 166 22.78 -2.12 2.24
N SER A 167 23.84 -1.34 2.46
CA SER A 167 24.04 -0.57 3.70
C SER A 167 24.71 0.76 3.43
N THR A 168 24.11 1.82 3.95
CA THR A 168 24.61 3.20 3.81
C THR A 168 25.44 3.63 5.01
N GLY A 169 25.28 2.97 6.15
CA GLY A 169 25.90 3.32 7.42
C GLY A 169 25.35 4.60 8.05
N LEU A 170 24.19 5.07 7.61
CA LEU A 170 23.52 6.26 8.16
C LEU A 170 23.00 6.02 9.58
N SER A 171 23.04 7.07 10.37
CA SER A 171 22.48 7.13 11.73
C SER A 171 21.46 8.28 11.83
N ALA A 172 20.66 8.30 12.91
CA ALA A 172 19.59 9.29 13.10
C ALA A 172 20.05 10.76 13.13
N ASP A 173 21.31 11.00 13.45
CA ASP A 173 21.93 12.32 13.43
C ASP A 173 22.42 12.75 12.03
N GLY A 174 22.29 11.88 11.02
CA GLY A 174 22.77 12.10 9.67
C GLY A 174 24.24 11.71 9.46
N SER A 175 24.94 11.27 10.51
CA SER A 175 26.31 10.77 10.38
C SER A 175 26.36 9.43 9.67
N ARG A 176 27.53 9.12 9.07
CA ARG A 176 27.78 7.84 8.39
C ARG A 176 29.07 7.22 8.90
N SER A 177 29.05 5.94 9.22
CA SER A 177 30.22 5.23 9.73
C SER A 177 30.44 3.86 9.11
N GLU A 178 31.71 3.51 8.83
CA GLU A 178 32.10 2.17 8.35
C GLU A 178 31.76 1.07 9.37
N LYS A 179 31.83 1.41 10.66
CA LYS A 179 31.45 0.50 11.73
C LYS A 179 29.99 0.04 11.54
N ARG A 180 29.08 1.00 11.33
CA ARG A 180 27.65 0.70 11.13
C ARG A 180 27.41 -0.06 9.84
N VAL A 181 28.12 0.26 8.75
CA VAL A 181 28.04 -0.52 7.51
C VAL A 181 28.38 -1.99 7.77
N LYS A 182 29.47 -2.27 8.52
CA LYS A 182 29.87 -3.64 8.85
C LYS A 182 28.86 -4.34 9.76
N GLU A 183 28.35 -3.66 10.78
CA GLU A 183 27.34 -4.20 11.69
C GLU A 183 26.07 -4.61 10.93
N GLN A 184 25.57 -3.77 10.03
CA GLN A 184 24.39 -4.07 9.21
C GLN A 184 24.66 -5.20 8.22
N LEU A 185 25.84 -5.22 7.61
CA LEU A 185 26.24 -6.31 6.71
C LEU A 185 26.27 -7.66 7.45
N GLU A 186 26.88 -7.71 8.64
CA GLU A 186 26.96 -8.92 9.46
C GLU A 186 25.55 -9.36 9.92
N PHE A 187 24.69 -8.43 10.32
CA PHE A 187 23.30 -8.71 10.67
C PHE A 187 22.57 -9.42 9.52
N TRP A 188 22.57 -8.83 8.32
CA TRP A 188 21.90 -9.43 7.18
C TRP A 188 22.53 -10.74 6.71
N ARG A 189 23.87 -10.85 6.74
CA ARG A 189 24.56 -12.09 6.42
C ARG A 189 24.21 -13.22 7.38
N ALA A 190 24.16 -12.95 8.67
CA ALA A 190 23.83 -13.96 9.67
C ALA A 190 22.45 -14.58 9.40
N ILE A 191 21.48 -13.77 8.97
CA ILE A 191 20.13 -14.26 8.64
C ILE A 191 20.14 -15.01 7.31
N LEU A 192 20.77 -14.46 6.28
CA LEU A 192 20.73 -15.00 4.91
C LEU A 192 21.54 -16.29 4.73
N ILE A 193 22.55 -16.52 5.60
CA ILE A 193 23.37 -17.76 5.62
C ILE A 193 22.79 -18.80 6.57
N SER A 194 22.00 -18.38 7.58
CA SER A 194 21.33 -19.34 8.44
C SER A 194 20.48 -20.28 7.58
N GLU A 195 20.77 -21.58 7.65
CA GLU A 195 19.90 -22.55 7.01
C GLU A 195 18.48 -22.30 7.52
N GLY A 196 17.61 -21.89 6.62
CA GLY A 196 16.20 -21.68 6.91
C GLY A 196 15.56 -23.01 7.29
N ARG A 197 15.82 -23.48 8.50
CA ARG A 197 14.92 -24.42 9.15
C ARG A 197 13.61 -23.68 9.35
N VAL A 198 12.82 -23.61 8.28
CA VAL A 198 11.39 -23.56 8.42
C VAL A 198 11.06 -24.78 9.27
N THR A 199 11.02 -24.61 10.58
CA THR A 199 10.41 -25.58 11.46
C THR A 199 8.97 -25.65 10.96
N GLN A 200 8.70 -26.66 10.10
CA GLN A 200 7.35 -27.08 9.87
C GLN A 200 6.79 -27.24 11.28
N ARG A 201 5.83 -26.40 11.63
CA ARG A 201 5.11 -26.58 12.89
C ARG A 201 4.72 -28.04 12.91
N PRO A 202 5.03 -28.78 13.99
CA PRO A 202 4.51 -30.13 14.12
C PRO A 202 3.00 -30.01 13.89
N ASN A 203 2.47 -30.78 12.96
CA ASN A 203 1.05 -30.96 12.78
C ASN A 203 0.49 -31.28 14.17
N GLN A 204 -0.06 -30.31 14.86
CA GLN A 204 -0.86 -30.56 16.04
C GLN A 204 -2.15 -31.21 15.51
N ASN A 205 -2.04 -32.53 15.31
CA ASN A 205 -3.16 -33.43 15.30
C ASN A 205 -3.76 -33.41 16.72
N GLY A 206 -4.66 -32.48 16.96
CA GLY A 206 -5.31 -32.30 18.23
C GLY A 206 -6.12 -31.03 18.24
N ASP A 207 -7.23 -31.00 17.55
CA ASP A 207 -8.52 -30.51 18.02
C ASP A 207 -9.55 -30.54 16.90
N SER A 208 -10.19 -31.71 16.77
CA SER A 208 -11.43 -31.87 15.97
C SER A 208 -12.66 -31.28 16.68
N GLN A 209 -12.45 -30.29 17.57
CA GLN A 209 -13.53 -29.51 18.23
C GLN A 209 -13.34 -28.01 18.07
N ARG A 210 -12.88 -27.54 16.91
CA ARG A 210 -13.15 -26.14 16.54
C ARG A 210 -14.62 -26.10 16.12
N SER A 211 -15.47 -25.79 17.10
CA SER A 211 -16.85 -25.38 16.90
C SER A 211 -16.93 -24.48 15.65
N SER A 212 -17.95 -24.69 14.86
CA SER A 212 -18.35 -23.86 13.72
C SER A 212 -18.72 -22.44 14.20
N LEU A 213 -17.75 -21.70 14.73
CA LEU A 213 -17.87 -20.27 14.94
C LEU A 213 -18.03 -19.66 13.54
N ARG A 214 -19.24 -19.31 13.17
CA ARG A 214 -19.52 -18.53 11.98
C ARG A 214 -18.79 -17.21 12.18
N ASN A 215 -17.69 -17.01 11.44
CA ASN A 215 -17.06 -15.72 11.41
C ASN A 215 -18.08 -14.72 10.87
N GLU A 216 -18.51 -13.78 11.69
CA GLU A 216 -19.41 -12.71 11.26
C GLU A 216 -18.59 -11.63 10.55
N ILE A 217 -19.15 -11.12 9.46
CA ILE A 217 -18.60 -9.98 8.74
C ILE A 217 -19.51 -8.80 9.03
N ASN A 218 -18.94 -7.77 9.62
CA ASN A 218 -19.63 -6.54 9.93
C ASN A 218 -19.21 -5.44 8.95
N SER A 219 -20.17 -4.64 8.48
CA SER A 219 -19.90 -3.43 7.72
C SER A 219 -20.13 -2.19 8.57
N ASN A 220 -19.37 -1.13 8.32
CA ASN A 220 -19.60 0.18 8.95
C ASN A 220 -20.87 0.90 8.45
N CYS A 221 -21.50 0.40 7.39
CA CYS A 221 -22.76 0.92 6.88
C CYS A 221 -23.68 -0.22 6.42
N THR A 222 -24.99 0.01 6.43
CA THR A 222 -25.97 -0.92 5.89
C THR A 222 -26.02 -0.82 4.36
N ARG A 223 -26.62 -1.85 3.70
CA ARG A 223 -26.85 -1.80 2.25
C ARG A 223 -27.68 -0.58 1.85
N SER A 224 -28.71 -0.21 2.63
CA SER A 224 -29.54 0.95 2.38
C SER A 224 -28.78 2.26 2.52
N ASP A 225 -27.89 2.37 3.52
CA ASP A 225 -27.07 3.57 3.70
C ASP A 225 -26.10 3.75 2.52
N PHE A 226 -25.45 2.67 2.06
CA PHE A 226 -24.56 2.74 0.89
C PHE A 226 -25.31 3.12 -0.38
N ILE A 227 -26.47 2.52 -0.64
CA ILE A 227 -27.33 2.89 -1.79
C ILE A 227 -27.73 4.37 -1.72
N SER A 228 -28.13 4.85 -0.54
CA SER A 228 -28.48 6.26 -0.34
C SER A 228 -27.29 7.21 -0.59
N ALA A 229 -26.07 6.78 -0.19
CA ALA A 229 -24.84 7.53 -0.47
C ALA A 229 -24.54 7.58 -1.97
N VAL A 230 -24.72 6.47 -2.70
CA VAL A 230 -24.59 6.44 -4.17
C VAL A 230 -25.58 7.38 -4.84
N GLU A 231 -26.85 7.35 -4.43
CA GLU A 231 -27.88 8.26 -4.97
C GLU A 231 -27.56 9.73 -4.69
N ARG A 232 -26.98 10.04 -3.51
CA ARG A 232 -26.49 11.40 -3.19
C ARG A 232 -25.32 11.79 -4.09
N ALA A 233 -24.37 10.91 -4.32
CA ALA A 233 -23.26 11.13 -5.24
C ALA A 233 -23.76 11.41 -6.67
N GLN A 234 -24.74 10.64 -7.13
CA GLN A 234 -25.36 10.88 -8.44
C GLN A 234 -26.08 12.22 -8.54
N ARG A 235 -26.65 12.75 -7.44
CA ARG A 235 -27.19 14.11 -7.43
C ARG A 235 -26.10 15.16 -7.68
N TYR A 236 -24.93 15.02 -7.06
CA TYR A 236 -23.78 15.89 -7.32
C TYR A 236 -23.28 15.80 -8.76
N ILE A 237 -23.27 14.58 -9.33
CA ILE A 237 -22.89 14.38 -10.74
C ILE A 237 -23.90 15.08 -11.67
N ARG A 238 -25.19 14.91 -11.44
CA ARG A 238 -26.24 15.58 -12.24
C ARG A 238 -26.24 17.09 -12.07
N ALA A 239 -25.82 17.61 -10.93
CA ALA A 239 -25.66 19.06 -10.69
C ALA A 239 -24.40 19.62 -11.37
N GLY A 240 -23.51 18.77 -11.90
CA GLY A 240 -22.27 19.20 -12.55
C GLY A 240 -21.10 19.46 -11.58
N ASP A 241 -21.25 19.08 -10.31
CA ASP A 241 -20.18 19.25 -9.31
C ASP A 241 -18.97 18.36 -9.59
N ILE A 242 -19.23 17.12 -9.99
CA ILE A 242 -18.22 16.08 -10.25
C ILE A 242 -18.62 15.19 -11.42
N TYR A 243 -17.66 14.50 -12.03
CA TYR A 243 -17.91 13.46 -13.04
C TYR A 243 -17.95 12.07 -12.40
N GLN A 244 -17.11 11.86 -11.38
CA GLN A 244 -16.99 10.58 -10.68
C GLN A 244 -16.58 10.82 -9.23
N VAL A 245 -17.02 9.93 -8.33
CA VAL A 245 -16.51 9.81 -6.96
C VAL A 245 -16.37 8.35 -6.58
N ASN A 246 -15.27 7.99 -5.91
CA ASN A 246 -15.11 6.66 -5.33
C ASN A 246 -15.71 6.63 -3.92
N LEU A 247 -16.76 5.82 -3.72
CA LEU A 247 -17.36 5.60 -2.40
C LEU A 247 -16.98 4.22 -1.87
N SER A 248 -16.75 4.14 -0.55
CA SER A 248 -16.31 2.91 0.09
C SER A 248 -17.09 2.58 1.36
N GLN A 249 -17.03 1.29 1.71
CA GLN A 249 -17.41 0.77 3.01
C GLN A 249 -16.24 -0.01 3.62
N ARG A 250 -16.20 -0.10 4.95
CA ARG A 250 -15.22 -0.93 5.66
C ARG A 250 -15.90 -2.18 6.19
N LEU A 251 -15.34 -3.32 5.83
CA LEU A 251 -15.72 -4.62 6.35
C LEU A 251 -14.74 -5.02 7.46
N THR A 252 -15.27 -5.65 8.50
CA THR A 252 -14.51 -6.12 9.67
C THR A 252 -14.90 -7.55 9.97
N SER A 253 -13.90 -8.39 10.21
CA SER A 253 -14.10 -9.78 10.62
C SER A 253 -13.07 -10.19 11.66
N GLN A 254 -13.39 -11.22 12.44
CA GLN A 254 -12.39 -11.85 13.31
C GLN A 254 -11.25 -12.44 12.47
N CYS A 255 -10.04 -12.24 12.93
CA CYS A 255 -8.82 -12.76 12.31
C CYS A 255 -8.10 -13.65 13.33
N HIS A 256 -8.37 -14.96 13.27
CA HIS A 256 -7.83 -15.92 14.23
C HIS A 256 -6.39 -16.35 13.92
N VAL A 257 -5.83 -15.84 12.83
CA VAL A 257 -4.45 -16.10 12.41
C VAL A 257 -3.59 -14.83 12.56
N PRO A 258 -2.28 -14.98 12.78
CA PRO A 258 -1.38 -13.83 12.73
C PRO A 258 -1.48 -13.09 11.40
N GLY A 259 -1.30 -11.75 11.39
CA GLY A 259 -1.40 -10.95 10.18
C GLY A 259 -0.46 -11.40 9.05
N TRP A 260 0.69 -11.99 9.39
CA TRP A 260 1.57 -12.61 8.38
C TRP A 260 0.92 -13.81 7.68
N GLU A 261 0.33 -14.72 8.43
CA GLU A 261 -0.36 -15.88 7.85
C GLU A 261 -1.56 -15.44 7.00
N PHE A 262 -2.23 -14.38 7.44
CA PHE A 262 -3.27 -13.74 6.63
C PHE A 262 -2.71 -13.15 5.32
N PHE A 263 -1.56 -12.48 5.38
CA PHE A 263 -0.87 -11.95 4.20
C PHE A 263 -0.47 -13.04 3.20
N GLU A 264 0.07 -14.17 3.69
CA GLU A 264 0.41 -15.32 2.83
C GLU A 264 -0.81 -15.85 2.10
N LYS A 265 -1.93 -16.05 2.83
CA LYS A 265 -3.20 -16.49 2.25
C LYS A 265 -3.76 -15.47 1.24
N LEU A 266 -3.75 -14.17 1.59
CA LEU A 266 -4.21 -13.10 0.69
C LEU A 266 -3.37 -13.06 -0.58
N SER A 267 -2.06 -13.15 -0.46
CA SER A 267 -1.14 -13.16 -1.61
C SER A 267 -1.31 -14.37 -2.51
N ALA A 268 -1.69 -15.52 -1.95
CA ALA A 268 -1.96 -16.73 -2.73
C ALA A 268 -3.27 -16.64 -3.52
N VAL A 269 -4.33 -16.09 -2.91
CA VAL A 269 -5.66 -15.99 -3.56
C VAL A 269 -5.82 -14.75 -4.44
N SER A 270 -5.02 -13.72 -4.21
CA SER A 270 -5.06 -12.44 -4.94
C SER A 270 -3.64 -11.94 -5.21
N PRO A 271 -2.84 -12.63 -6.03
CA PRO A 271 -1.49 -12.19 -6.36
C PRO A 271 -1.52 -10.84 -7.08
N ALA A 272 -0.61 -9.93 -6.71
CA ALA A 272 -0.55 -8.58 -7.25
C ALA A 272 0.89 -8.07 -7.35
N PRO A 273 1.19 -7.15 -8.29
CA PRO A 273 2.55 -6.65 -8.53
C PRO A 273 3.12 -5.81 -7.39
N PHE A 274 2.28 -5.24 -6.53
CA PHE A 274 2.68 -4.39 -5.41
C PHE A 274 2.15 -4.94 -4.08
N SER A 275 2.44 -6.22 -3.81
CA SER A 275 2.11 -6.81 -2.51
C SER A 275 3.04 -6.26 -1.43
N ALA A 276 2.50 -6.05 -0.22
CA ALA A 276 3.27 -5.52 0.89
C ALA A 276 2.81 -6.09 2.23
N PHE A 277 3.76 -6.34 3.12
CA PHE A 277 3.49 -6.61 4.53
C PHE A 277 4.27 -5.62 5.38
N LEU A 278 3.56 -4.92 6.28
CA LEU A 278 4.14 -3.99 7.22
C LEU A 278 3.81 -4.45 8.63
N ASP A 279 4.85 -4.68 9.46
CA ASP A 279 4.70 -4.93 10.89
C ASP A 279 4.94 -3.63 11.64
N CYS A 280 3.86 -2.94 12.00
CA CYS A 280 3.88 -1.65 12.66
C CYS A 280 3.76 -1.86 14.18
N ASP A 281 4.83 -2.33 14.81
CA ASP A 281 4.91 -2.55 16.26
C ASP A 281 5.88 -1.54 16.88
N ASP A 282 5.39 -0.65 17.73
CA ASP A 282 6.21 0.31 18.46
C ASP A 282 6.59 -0.16 19.86
N GLY A 283 6.29 -1.43 20.19
CA GLY A 283 6.50 -2.01 21.52
C GLY A 283 5.54 -1.50 22.60
N THR A 284 4.65 -0.57 22.28
CA THR A 284 3.56 -0.17 23.16
C THR A 284 2.30 -0.95 22.82
N ARG A 285 1.41 -1.17 23.81
CA ARG A 285 0.14 -1.87 23.55
C ARG A 285 -0.81 -1.04 22.66
N HIS A 286 -0.56 0.25 22.51
CA HIS A 286 -1.46 1.17 21.83
C HIS A 286 -1.25 1.29 20.32
N CYS A 287 -0.09 0.86 19.79
CA CYS A 287 0.22 1.02 18.37
C CYS A 287 0.80 -0.27 17.76
N ARG A 288 0.07 -1.38 17.95
CA ARG A 288 0.44 -2.66 17.34
C ARG A 288 -0.61 -3.07 16.32
N PHE A 289 -0.25 -2.94 15.05
CA PHE A 289 -1.07 -3.39 13.95
C PHE A 289 -0.18 -3.86 12.79
N GLN A 290 -0.77 -4.61 11.90
CA GLN A 290 -0.08 -5.10 10.71
C GLN A 290 -0.89 -4.74 9.47
N ILE A 291 -0.22 -4.45 8.37
CA ILE A 291 -0.86 -4.19 7.08
C ILE A 291 -0.51 -5.32 6.14
N ALA A 292 -1.53 -5.97 5.58
CA ALA A 292 -1.42 -6.98 4.55
C ALA A 292 -2.04 -6.44 3.26
N SER A 293 -1.21 -6.15 2.26
CA SER A 293 -1.61 -5.53 1.00
C SER A 293 -1.34 -6.42 -0.20
N SER A 294 -2.29 -6.48 -1.12
CA SER A 294 -2.16 -7.10 -2.43
C SER A 294 -2.60 -6.11 -3.52
N SER A 295 -1.95 -4.94 -3.53
CA SER A 295 -2.30 -3.84 -4.43
C SER A 295 -1.90 -4.14 -5.88
N PRO A 296 -2.82 -3.95 -6.85
CA PRO A 296 -2.48 -4.09 -8.26
C PRO A 296 -1.93 -2.81 -8.89
N GLU A 297 -2.09 -1.64 -8.24
CA GLU A 297 -1.98 -0.34 -8.90
C GLU A 297 -0.76 0.46 -8.43
N GLN A 298 0.08 0.86 -9.40
CA GLN A 298 1.17 1.79 -9.17
C GLN A 298 0.61 3.21 -9.01
N PHE A 299 0.92 3.84 -7.87
CA PHE A 299 0.62 5.25 -7.69
C PHE A 299 1.67 6.12 -8.37
N LEU A 300 2.90 6.10 -7.87
CA LEU A 300 4.02 6.85 -8.43
C LEU A 300 5.28 5.99 -8.47
N ARG A 301 6.04 6.13 -9.53
CA ARG A 301 7.44 5.71 -9.61
C ARG A 301 8.28 6.92 -9.99
N MET A 302 9.34 7.16 -9.23
CA MET A 302 10.25 8.27 -9.48
C MET A 302 11.69 7.75 -9.47
N SER A 303 12.47 8.14 -10.47
CA SER A 303 13.89 7.80 -10.64
C SER A 303 14.64 9.05 -11.07
N GLY A 304 15.46 9.61 -10.17
CA GLY A 304 16.07 10.91 -10.38
C GLY A 304 15.03 11.99 -10.67
N SER A 305 15.04 12.56 -11.86
CA SER A 305 14.04 13.55 -12.31
C SER A 305 12.84 12.94 -13.07
N HIS A 306 12.85 11.66 -13.38
CA HIS A 306 11.74 11.01 -14.06
C HIS A 306 10.62 10.64 -13.07
N ILE A 307 9.37 10.92 -13.42
CA ILE A 307 8.17 10.52 -12.66
C ILE A 307 7.18 9.85 -13.59
N ALA A 308 6.56 8.76 -13.11
CA ALA A 308 5.52 8.06 -13.86
C ALA A 308 4.40 7.55 -12.93
N THR A 309 3.18 7.51 -13.45
CA THR A 309 2.00 6.91 -12.81
C THR A 309 1.29 6.00 -13.81
N ARG A 310 0.65 4.92 -13.31
CA ARG A 310 0.04 3.90 -14.18
C ARG A 310 -1.36 3.52 -13.67
N PRO A 311 -2.38 4.31 -14.02
CA PRO A 311 -3.77 4.01 -13.65
C PRO A 311 -4.28 2.77 -14.37
N ILE A 312 -5.11 2.01 -13.65
CA ILE A 312 -5.76 0.80 -14.13
C ILE A 312 -7.27 1.02 -14.11
N LYS A 313 -7.96 0.70 -15.20
CA LYS A 313 -9.42 0.61 -15.26
C LYS A 313 -9.83 -0.60 -16.10
N GLY A 314 -11.03 -1.07 -15.81
CA GLY A 314 -11.54 -2.27 -16.45
C GLY A 314 -10.79 -3.54 -16.05
N THR A 315 -11.54 -4.59 -15.80
CA THR A 315 -10.97 -5.89 -15.42
C THR A 315 -11.82 -6.99 -16.07
N ARG A 316 -11.14 -7.95 -16.66
CA ARG A 316 -11.77 -9.20 -17.09
C ARG A 316 -10.93 -10.37 -16.58
N PRO A 317 -11.56 -11.49 -16.19
CA PRO A 317 -10.82 -12.68 -15.81
C PRO A 317 -10.08 -13.26 -17.01
N ARG A 318 -8.99 -13.97 -16.76
CA ARG A 318 -8.34 -14.83 -17.74
C ARG A 318 -9.17 -16.10 -17.88
N HIS A 319 -9.10 -16.72 -19.05
CA HIS A 319 -9.80 -17.98 -19.33
C HIS A 319 -8.84 -19.02 -19.90
N ALA A 320 -9.04 -20.30 -19.50
CA ALA A 320 -8.18 -21.39 -19.98
C ALA A 320 -8.37 -21.68 -21.49
N ASP A 321 -9.59 -21.46 -22.01
CA ASP A 321 -9.84 -21.50 -23.45
C ASP A 321 -9.33 -20.23 -24.12
N PRO A 322 -8.34 -20.30 -25.06
CA PRO A 322 -7.75 -19.14 -25.72
C PRO A 322 -8.78 -18.29 -26.49
N THR A 323 -9.81 -18.91 -27.07
CA THR A 323 -10.85 -18.19 -27.82
C THR A 323 -11.68 -17.31 -26.88
N ARG A 324 -12.09 -17.87 -25.74
CA ARG A 324 -12.83 -17.10 -24.72
C ARG A 324 -11.96 -16.04 -24.07
N ASP A 325 -10.67 -16.31 -23.82
CA ASP A 325 -9.71 -15.32 -23.28
C ASP A 325 -9.55 -14.13 -24.25
N ALA A 326 -9.43 -14.42 -25.56
CA ALA A 326 -9.34 -13.39 -26.59
C ALA A 326 -10.65 -12.58 -26.70
N GLN A 327 -11.82 -13.21 -26.58
CA GLN A 327 -13.11 -12.54 -26.55
C GLN A 327 -13.24 -11.58 -25.38
N LEU A 328 -12.87 -12.01 -24.16
CA LEU A 328 -12.88 -11.17 -22.95
C LEU A 328 -11.92 -9.98 -23.09
N ALA A 329 -10.76 -10.20 -23.73
CA ALA A 329 -9.81 -9.13 -24.05
C ALA A 329 -10.42 -8.11 -25.01
N TYR A 330 -11.07 -8.56 -26.07
CA TYR A 330 -11.72 -7.70 -27.05
C TYR A 330 -12.88 -6.92 -26.43
N GLU A 331 -13.75 -7.58 -25.65
CA GLU A 331 -14.84 -6.93 -24.90
C GLU A 331 -14.33 -5.78 -24.02
N LEU A 332 -13.18 -6.01 -23.35
CA LEU A 332 -12.54 -5.00 -22.51
C LEU A 332 -12.00 -3.82 -23.33
N GLN A 333 -11.26 -4.11 -24.40
CA GLN A 333 -10.64 -3.09 -25.27
C GLN A 333 -11.66 -2.24 -26.05
N THR A 334 -12.86 -2.78 -26.27
CA THR A 334 -13.92 -2.10 -27.04
C THR A 334 -15.04 -1.54 -26.14
N SER A 335 -14.95 -1.69 -24.82
CA SER A 335 -15.94 -1.18 -23.89
C SER A 335 -15.88 0.36 -23.81
N PRO A 336 -16.91 1.11 -24.28
CA PRO A 336 -16.90 2.56 -24.24
C PRO A 336 -16.84 3.10 -22.81
N LYS A 337 -17.49 2.41 -21.85
CA LYS A 337 -17.48 2.79 -20.43
C LYS A 337 -16.06 2.72 -19.85
N GLU A 338 -15.39 1.57 -19.98
CA GLU A 338 -14.06 1.35 -19.41
C GLU A 338 -13.02 2.31 -20.02
N LEU A 339 -13.11 2.55 -21.34
CA LEU A 339 -12.26 3.49 -22.04
C LEU A 339 -12.47 4.93 -21.56
N ALA A 340 -13.74 5.36 -21.45
CA ALA A 340 -14.08 6.71 -21.01
C ALA A 340 -13.59 6.97 -19.56
N GLU A 341 -13.78 5.99 -18.65
CA GLU A 341 -13.29 6.09 -17.29
C GLU A 341 -11.76 6.16 -17.25
N LEU A 342 -11.06 5.33 -18.03
CA LEU A 342 -9.60 5.34 -18.05
C LEU A 342 -9.04 6.65 -18.63
N VAL A 343 -9.64 7.18 -19.70
CA VAL A 343 -9.25 8.47 -20.29
C VAL A 343 -9.43 9.59 -19.28
N MET A 344 -10.56 9.64 -18.58
CA MET A 344 -10.83 10.65 -17.54
C MET A 344 -9.80 10.60 -16.40
N ILE A 345 -9.47 9.41 -15.90
CA ILE A 345 -8.46 9.26 -14.85
C ILE A 345 -7.07 9.58 -15.37
N THR A 346 -6.75 9.19 -16.60
CA THR A 346 -5.47 9.55 -17.24
C THR A 346 -5.29 11.07 -17.31
N ASP A 347 -6.33 11.81 -17.69
CA ASP A 347 -6.28 13.27 -17.74
C ASP A 347 -6.15 13.90 -16.34
N LEU A 348 -6.83 13.35 -15.34
CA LEU A 348 -6.68 13.78 -13.95
C LEU A 348 -5.22 13.60 -13.47
N LEU A 349 -4.58 12.48 -13.79
CA LEU A 349 -3.19 12.21 -13.41
C LEU A 349 -2.19 13.06 -14.23
N ARG A 350 -2.50 13.38 -15.48
CA ARG A 350 -1.74 14.38 -16.26
C ARG A 350 -1.78 15.75 -15.58
N ASN A 351 -2.93 16.14 -15.06
CA ASN A 351 -3.05 17.37 -14.27
C ASN A 351 -2.21 17.31 -12.97
N ASP A 352 -2.22 16.19 -12.26
CA ASP A 352 -1.41 16.03 -11.04
C ASP A 352 0.09 16.12 -11.35
N LEU A 353 0.59 15.41 -12.37
CA LEU A 353 1.98 15.49 -12.79
C LEU A 353 2.34 16.90 -13.32
N GLY A 354 1.40 17.58 -13.97
CA GLY A 354 1.59 18.95 -14.45
C GLY A 354 1.92 19.96 -13.36
N LYS A 355 1.52 19.70 -12.11
CA LYS A 355 1.84 20.56 -10.95
C LYS A 355 3.32 20.50 -10.55
N VAL A 356 4.00 19.38 -10.84
CA VAL A 356 5.34 19.07 -10.34
C VAL A 356 6.40 18.93 -11.45
N CYS A 357 5.97 18.73 -12.68
CA CYS A 357 6.85 18.52 -13.82
C CYS A 357 7.24 19.82 -14.54
N GLU A 358 8.32 19.76 -15.30
CA GLU A 358 8.72 20.80 -16.25
C GLU A 358 7.62 21.00 -17.29
N PHE A 359 7.36 22.24 -17.66
CA PHE A 359 6.34 22.57 -18.67
C PHE A 359 6.59 21.83 -19.99
N GLY A 360 5.55 21.19 -20.52
CA GLY A 360 5.62 20.44 -21.79
C GLY A 360 6.24 19.04 -21.68
N SER A 361 6.70 18.61 -20.47
CA SER A 361 7.33 17.30 -20.29
C SER A 361 6.34 16.17 -20.00
N VAL A 362 5.10 16.50 -19.62
CA VAL A 362 4.09 15.47 -19.28
C VAL A 362 3.55 14.84 -20.55
N GLN A 363 3.70 13.53 -20.66
CA GLN A 363 3.32 12.73 -21.83
C GLN A 363 2.47 11.52 -21.41
N THR A 364 1.74 10.96 -22.37
CA THR A 364 0.99 9.71 -22.21
C THR A 364 1.45 8.75 -23.33
N PRO A 365 2.61 8.08 -23.15
CA PRO A 365 3.15 7.22 -24.20
C PRO A 365 2.27 5.99 -24.47
N GLU A 366 1.51 5.56 -23.46
CA GLU A 366 0.57 4.43 -23.59
C GLU A 366 -0.79 4.82 -23.03
N LEU A 367 -1.82 4.77 -23.88
CA LEU A 367 -3.21 5.00 -23.50
C LEU A 367 -4.02 3.73 -23.74
N ALA A 368 -4.67 3.24 -22.68
CA ALA A 368 -5.55 2.06 -22.71
C ALA A 368 -4.89 0.78 -23.27
N ARG A 369 -3.63 0.54 -22.93
CA ARG A 369 -2.93 -0.69 -23.27
C ARG A 369 -3.52 -1.88 -22.50
N LEU A 370 -3.78 -2.99 -23.19
CA LEU A 370 -4.17 -4.23 -22.54
C LEU A 370 -2.95 -4.90 -21.90
N GLU A 371 -3.02 -5.11 -20.60
CA GLU A 371 -2.03 -5.91 -19.84
C GLU A 371 -2.68 -7.18 -19.30
N LYS A 372 -2.01 -8.31 -19.51
CA LYS A 372 -2.47 -9.64 -19.10
C LYS A 372 -1.63 -10.12 -17.93
N PHE A 373 -2.30 -10.46 -16.84
CA PHE A 373 -1.73 -11.11 -15.67
C PHE A 373 -2.21 -12.56 -15.59
N ALA A 374 -1.71 -13.33 -14.64
CA ALA A 374 -2.03 -14.74 -14.51
C ALA A 374 -3.55 -15.01 -14.36
N GLN A 375 -4.26 -14.17 -13.61
CA GLN A 375 -5.70 -14.37 -13.29
C GLN A 375 -6.63 -13.38 -13.97
N VAL A 376 -6.13 -12.19 -14.34
CA VAL A 376 -6.93 -11.08 -14.86
C VAL A 376 -6.21 -10.35 -15.99
N GLN A 377 -6.95 -9.57 -16.74
CA GLN A 377 -6.44 -8.62 -17.73
C GLN A 377 -7.08 -7.26 -17.50
N HIS A 378 -6.29 -6.20 -17.71
CA HIS A 378 -6.67 -4.82 -17.42
C HIS A 378 -6.35 -3.90 -18.60
N LEU A 379 -7.03 -2.75 -18.64
CA LEU A 379 -6.59 -1.59 -19.41
C LEU A 379 -5.74 -0.70 -18.53
N VAL A 380 -4.54 -0.38 -19.00
CA VAL A 380 -3.56 0.44 -18.29
C VAL A 380 -3.14 1.61 -19.16
N SER A 381 -3.05 2.80 -18.58
CA SER A 381 -2.37 3.93 -19.22
C SER A 381 -1.06 4.23 -18.49
N THR A 382 -0.12 4.86 -19.19
CA THR A 382 1.12 5.37 -18.58
C THR A 382 1.14 6.87 -18.78
N VAL A 383 1.27 7.62 -17.67
CA VAL A 383 1.52 9.07 -17.70
C VAL A 383 2.88 9.32 -17.06
N GLU A 384 3.75 10.03 -17.76
CA GLU A 384 5.09 10.29 -17.28
C GLU A 384 5.51 11.74 -17.52
N GLY A 385 6.57 12.19 -16.83
CA GLY A 385 7.10 13.52 -16.99
C GLY A 385 8.47 13.68 -16.34
N ARG A 386 9.02 14.89 -16.44
CA ARG A 386 10.26 15.28 -15.81
C ARG A 386 9.96 16.24 -14.65
N LEU A 387 10.36 15.87 -13.44
CA LEU A 387 10.25 16.74 -12.26
C LEU A 387 11.05 18.04 -12.45
N ARG A 388 10.49 19.14 -11.99
CA ARG A 388 11.24 20.40 -11.93
C ARG A 388 12.43 20.26 -10.99
N LYS A 389 13.49 21.01 -11.23
CA LYS A 389 14.74 20.96 -10.45
C LYS A 389 14.57 21.33 -8.96
N ASP A 390 13.56 22.12 -8.64
CA ASP A 390 13.20 22.54 -7.28
C ASP A 390 12.33 21.53 -6.53
N MET A 391 11.94 20.42 -7.18
CA MET A 391 11.05 19.41 -6.59
C MET A 391 11.83 18.26 -5.96
N THR A 392 11.56 17.98 -4.69
CA THR A 392 11.94 16.72 -4.05
C THR A 392 10.94 15.62 -4.39
N HIS A 393 11.32 14.36 -4.20
CA HIS A 393 10.37 13.24 -4.35
C HIS A 393 9.20 13.33 -3.35
N PHE A 394 9.45 13.80 -2.11
CA PHE A 394 8.38 14.02 -1.13
C PHE A 394 7.42 15.15 -1.54
N ALA A 395 7.94 16.27 -2.02
CA ALA A 395 7.12 17.38 -2.49
C ALA A 395 6.27 16.98 -3.70
N ALA A 396 6.84 16.21 -4.64
CA ALA A 396 6.12 15.66 -5.79
C ALA A 396 5.03 14.68 -5.34
N PHE A 397 5.34 13.77 -4.41
CA PHE A 397 4.39 12.83 -3.85
C PHE A 397 3.22 13.55 -3.16
N ALA A 398 3.50 14.50 -2.27
CA ALA A 398 2.48 15.30 -1.57
C ALA A 398 1.56 16.04 -2.55
N SER A 399 2.13 16.64 -3.62
CA SER A 399 1.36 17.39 -4.61
C SER A 399 0.43 16.52 -5.45
N CYS A 400 0.76 15.24 -5.65
CA CYS A 400 -0.07 14.27 -6.37
C CYS A 400 -1.07 13.55 -5.45
N PHE A 401 -0.88 13.63 -4.12
CA PHE A 401 -1.65 12.87 -3.13
C PHE A 401 -3.02 13.51 -2.81
N PRO A 402 -4.05 12.68 -2.54
CA PRO A 402 -4.13 11.25 -2.79
C PRO A 402 -4.32 10.91 -4.28
N GLY A 403 -4.18 9.62 -4.63
CA GLY A 403 -4.33 9.16 -6.01
C GLY A 403 -5.69 9.51 -6.63
N GLY A 404 -5.67 10.00 -7.88
CA GLY A 404 -6.88 10.38 -8.60
C GLY A 404 -7.84 9.21 -8.84
N SER A 405 -7.30 8.01 -9.11
CA SER A 405 -8.07 6.80 -9.41
C SER A 405 -8.97 6.32 -8.27
N VAL A 406 -8.66 6.71 -7.02
CA VAL A 406 -9.37 6.31 -5.80
C VAL A 406 -10.10 7.46 -5.09
N THR A 407 -10.14 8.63 -5.73
CA THR A 407 -10.87 9.82 -5.25
C THR A 407 -12.02 10.16 -6.18
N GLY A 408 -11.76 10.78 -7.30
CA GLY A 408 -12.73 11.18 -8.31
C GLY A 408 -12.30 12.46 -9.04
N ALA A 409 -13.15 12.94 -9.89
CA ALA A 409 -12.88 14.08 -10.75
C ALA A 409 -14.06 15.11 -10.74
N PRO A 410 -13.78 16.42 -10.51
CA PRO A 410 -12.55 17.04 -10.05
C PRO A 410 -12.14 16.59 -8.63
N LYS A 411 -10.82 16.38 -8.40
CA LYS A 411 -10.30 15.72 -7.19
C LYS A 411 -10.73 16.40 -5.89
N PHE A 412 -10.57 17.72 -5.76
CA PHE A 412 -10.91 18.45 -4.55
C PHE A 412 -12.37 18.27 -4.17
N ARG A 413 -13.28 18.49 -5.13
CA ARG A 413 -14.74 18.37 -4.90
C ARG A 413 -15.13 16.93 -4.58
N ALA A 414 -14.52 15.94 -5.23
CA ALA A 414 -14.75 14.55 -4.92
C ALA A 414 -14.32 14.21 -3.47
N MET A 415 -13.20 14.75 -2.99
CA MET A 415 -12.77 14.57 -1.60
C MET A 415 -13.70 15.20 -0.57
N GLU A 416 -14.31 16.39 -0.88
CA GLU A 416 -15.34 17.00 -0.03
C GLU A 416 -16.57 16.10 0.09
N ILE A 417 -17.01 15.52 -1.03
CA ILE A 417 -18.18 14.62 -1.08
C ILE A 417 -17.88 13.30 -0.35
N ILE A 418 -16.69 12.75 -0.48
CA ILE A 418 -16.25 11.56 0.27
C ILE A 418 -16.33 11.84 1.78
N ASP A 419 -15.79 12.97 2.24
CA ASP A 419 -15.80 13.34 3.66
C ASP A 419 -17.21 13.62 4.21
N GLU A 420 -18.15 13.96 3.33
CA GLU A 420 -19.57 14.13 3.67
C GLU A 420 -20.32 12.79 3.76
N LEU A 421 -19.98 11.84 2.88
CA LEU A 421 -20.75 10.60 2.71
C LEU A 421 -20.18 9.43 3.49
N GLU A 422 -18.88 9.42 3.79
CA GLU A 422 -18.21 8.37 4.58
C GLU A 422 -18.05 8.82 6.04
N PRO A 423 -18.69 8.12 7.01
CA PRO A 423 -18.69 8.57 8.41
C PRO A 423 -17.39 8.28 9.16
N ILE A 424 -16.57 7.36 8.66
CA ILE A 424 -15.29 6.96 9.26
C ILE A 424 -14.12 7.26 8.33
N SER A 425 -12.96 7.55 8.91
CA SER A 425 -11.75 7.79 8.13
C SER A 425 -11.29 6.55 7.39
N ARG A 426 -10.70 6.79 6.21
CA ARG A 426 -10.15 5.72 5.36
C ARG A 426 -8.85 5.14 5.93
N GLY A 427 -8.11 5.92 6.73
CA GLY A 427 -6.81 5.53 7.25
C GLY A 427 -5.84 5.14 6.13
N PRO A 428 -5.21 3.94 6.17
CA PRO A 428 -4.33 3.46 5.10
C PRO A 428 -5.02 3.28 3.75
N TYR A 429 -6.32 2.92 3.72
CA TYR A 429 -7.06 2.69 2.47
C TYR A 429 -7.11 3.94 1.59
N CYS A 430 -6.85 3.79 0.28
CA CYS A 430 -6.71 4.87 -0.71
C CYS A 430 -5.56 5.86 -0.44
N GLY A 431 -4.69 5.54 0.51
CA GLY A 431 -3.38 6.17 0.67
C GLY A 431 -2.32 5.53 -0.22
N ALA A 432 -1.09 5.47 0.25
CA ALA A 432 0.03 4.87 -0.46
C ALA A 432 0.87 3.97 0.45
N ILE A 433 1.43 2.89 -0.13
CA ILE A 433 2.46 2.04 0.48
C ILE A 433 3.65 1.99 -0.46
N GLY A 434 4.86 2.01 0.10
CA GLY A 434 6.08 1.87 -0.69
C GLY A 434 7.29 2.48 -0.02
N TYR A 435 8.16 3.07 -0.85
CA TYR A 435 9.40 3.69 -0.39
C TYR A 435 9.78 4.95 -1.16
N LEU A 436 10.52 5.82 -0.47
CA LEU A 436 11.30 6.91 -1.06
C LEU A 436 12.76 6.68 -0.67
N GLY A 437 13.60 6.34 -1.65
CA GLY A 437 15.02 6.00 -1.48
C GLY A 437 15.89 7.23 -1.26
N PHE A 438 16.96 7.10 -0.49
CA PHE A 438 17.93 8.18 -0.27
C PHE A 438 18.67 8.60 -1.53
N ASN A 439 18.74 7.73 -2.54
CA ASN A 439 19.32 7.97 -3.86
C ASN A 439 18.30 8.42 -4.92
N ARG A 440 17.14 8.92 -4.51
CA ARG A 440 16.03 9.33 -5.40
C ARG A 440 15.53 8.20 -6.33
N GLU A 441 15.48 6.99 -5.82
CA GLU A 441 14.70 5.89 -6.38
C GLU A 441 13.48 5.67 -5.48
N SER A 442 12.28 5.86 -6.01
CA SER A 442 11.05 5.80 -5.22
C SER A 442 9.95 5.05 -5.95
N GLN A 443 9.19 4.23 -5.22
CA GLN A 443 8.02 3.54 -5.76
C GLN A 443 6.93 3.46 -4.70
N LEU A 444 5.73 3.85 -5.09
CA LEU A 444 4.53 3.90 -4.26
C LEU A 444 3.38 3.22 -4.99
N SER A 445 2.64 2.38 -4.29
CA SER A 445 1.39 1.77 -4.76
C SER A 445 0.19 2.42 -4.07
N ILE A 446 -0.97 2.43 -4.73
CA ILE A 446 -2.24 2.80 -4.11
C ILE A 446 -2.60 1.73 -3.08
N THR A 447 -2.97 2.14 -1.87
CA THR A 447 -3.38 1.21 -0.81
C THR A 447 -4.83 0.77 -1.02
N ILE A 448 -5.02 -0.18 -1.92
CA ILE A 448 -6.27 -0.89 -2.17
C ILE A 448 -6.02 -2.40 -2.07
N ARG A 449 -7.07 -3.19 -1.93
CA ARG A 449 -6.96 -4.64 -1.63
C ARG A 449 -6.03 -4.89 -0.44
N THR A 450 -6.25 -4.10 0.60
CA THR A 450 -5.38 -4.03 1.78
C THR A 450 -6.21 -4.24 3.03
N ALA A 451 -5.72 -5.10 3.92
CA ALA A 451 -6.30 -5.33 5.24
C ALA A 451 -5.37 -4.79 6.32
N ILE A 452 -5.99 -4.33 7.40
CA ILE A 452 -5.34 -3.92 8.64
C ILE A 452 -5.68 -4.97 9.68
N CYS A 453 -4.68 -5.67 10.20
CA CYS A 453 -4.81 -6.64 11.27
C CYS A 453 -4.48 -5.95 12.60
N LYS A 454 -5.50 -5.76 13.44
CA LYS A 454 -5.37 -5.12 14.75
C LYS A 454 -6.31 -5.80 15.76
N ASP A 455 -5.82 -6.06 16.95
CA ASP A 455 -6.61 -6.57 18.09
C ASP A 455 -7.44 -7.84 17.78
N GLY A 456 -6.88 -8.76 16.97
CA GLY A 456 -7.55 -9.99 16.55
C GLY A 456 -8.64 -9.80 15.48
N LEU A 457 -8.73 -8.61 14.90
CA LEU A 457 -9.65 -8.26 13.82
C LEU A 457 -8.88 -7.97 12.52
N ALA A 458 -9.51 -8.28 11.39
CA ALA A 458 -9.10 -7.82 10.07
C ALA A 458 -10.10 -6.78 9.57
N HIS A 459 -9.61 -5.58 9.28
CA HIS A 459 -10.38 -4.47 8.73
C HIS A 459 -9.95 -4.24 7.29
N PHE A 460 -10.87 -4.20 6.35
CA PHE A 460 -10.58 -3.95 4.95
C PHE A 460 -11.66 -3.13 4.28
N ASN A 461 -11.25 -2.11 3.55
CA ASN A 461 -12.16 -1.25 2.83
C ASN A 461 -12.32 -1.73 1.39
N VAL A 462 -13.53 -1.59 0.88
CA VAL A 462 -13.92 -1.89 -0.50
C VAL A 462 -14.77 -0.75 -1.04
N GLY A 463 -14.53 -0.36 -2.29
CA GLY A 463 -15.21 0.79 -2.86
C GLY A 463 -15.54 0.62 -4.35
N ALA A 464 -16.41 1.50 -4.84
CA ALA A 464 -16.84 1.57 -6.21
C ALA A 464 -16.76 3.00 -6.75
N GLY A 465 -16.42 3.15 -8.02
CA GLY A 465 -16.38 4.43 -8.71
C GLY A 465 -17.75 4.80 -9.24
N ILE A 466 -18.42 5.75 -8.60
CA ILE A 466 -19.79 6.15 -8.92
C ILE A 466 -19.77 7.18 -10.06
N VAL A 467 -20.50 6.88 -11.12
CA VAL A 467 -20.71 7.71 -12.30
C VAL A 467 -22.21 7.95 -12.54
N ALA A 468 -22.56 8.76 -13.54
CA ALA A 468 -23.94 9.12 -13.83
C ALA A 468 -24.85 7.90 -14.06
N ASP A 469 -24.34 6.90 -14.77
CA ASP A 469 -25.08 5.70 -15.17
C ASP A 469 -24.94 4.54 -14.16
N SER A 470 -24.31 4.76 -13.01
CA SER A 470 -24.19 3.75 -11.95
C SER A 470 -25.55 3.29 -11.45
N ASN A 471 -25.73 1.97 -11.30
CA ASN A 471 -26.87 1.40 -10.61
C ASN A 471 -26.52 1.23 -9.12
N PRO A 472 -27.20 1.93 -8.19
CA PRO A 472 -26.81 1.94 -6.76
C PRO A 472 -26.72 0.55 -6.13
N ALA A 473 -27.63 -0.36 -6.48
CA ALA A 473 -27.60 -1.74 -5.96
C ALA A 473 -26.42 -2.55 -6.53
N ALA A 474 -26.14 -2.40 -7.83
CA ALA A 474 -25.02 -3.07 -8.47
C ALA A 474 -23.66 -2.56 -7.95
N GLU A 475 -23.54 -1.25 -7.66
CA GLU A 475 -22.31 -0.70 -7.04
C GLU A 475 -22.05 -1.26 -5.65
N TYR A 476 -23.10 -1.45 -4.83
CA TYR A 476 -22.96 -2.13 -3.55
C TYR A 476 -22.48 -3.57 -3.75
N ASP A 477 -23.10 -4.31 -4.67
CA ASP A 477 -22.73 -5.70 -4.94
C ASP A 477 -21.30 -5.81 -5.52
N GLU A 478 -20.83 -4.80 -6.29
CA GLU A 478 -19.45 -4.69 -6.75
C GLU A 478 -18.46 -4.54 -5.59
N THR A 479 -18.80 -3.74 -4.56
CA THR A 479 -17.93 -3.64 -3.38
C THR A 479 -17.76 -4.98 -2.68
N LEU A 480 -18.82 -5.76 -2.55
CA LEU A 480 -18.77 -7.11 -1.97
C LEU A 480 -17.97 -8.09 -2.84
N ALA A 481 -18.09 -8.00 -4.17
CA ALA A 481 -17.27 -8.80 -5.08
C ALA A 481 -15.77 -8.52 -4.91
N LYS A 482 -15.39 -7.25 -4.68
CA LYS A 482 -14.00 -6.85 -4.38
C LYS A 482 -13.50 -7.39 -3.03
N ALA A 483 -14.40 -7.74 -2.11
CA ALA A 483 -14.05 -8.37 -0.84
C ALA A 483 -13.69 -9.87 -0.97
N ALA A 484 -14.02 -10.52 -2.07
CA ALA A 484 -13.91 -11.98 -2.22
C ALA A 484 -12.51 -12.54 -1.89
N GLY A 485 -11.44 -11.84 -2.27
CA GLY A 485 -10.06 -12.23 -1.95
C GLY A 485 -9.78 -12.25 -0.45
N PHE A 486 -10.29 -11.25 0.30
CA PHE A 486 -10.14 -11.19 1.75
C PHE A 486 -10.91 -12.31 2.45
N LEU A 487 -12.12 -12.56 1.97
CA LEU A 487 -12.99 -13.63 2.50
C LEU A 487 -12.37 -15.01 2.28
N ALA A 488 -11.78 -15.23 1.10
CA ALA A 488 -11.05 -16.46 0.82
C ALA A 488 -9.81 -16.61 1.73
N ALA A 489 -9.06 -15.52 1.97
CA ALA A 489 -7.92 -15.52 2.88
C ALA A 489 -8.30 -15.81 4.34
N LEU A 490 -9.50 -15.40 4.77
CA LEU A 490 -10.06 -15.69 6.09
C LEU A 490 -10.66 -17.11 6.20
N ASN A 491 -10.57 -17.95 5.18
CA ASN A 491 -11.16 -19.30 5.11
C ASN A 491 -12.70 -19.32 5.23
N PHE A 492 -13.37 -18.31 4.70
CA PHE A 492 -14.83 -18.35 4.54
C PHE A 492 -15.19 -19.31 3.40
N ALA A 493 -15.06 -20.62 3.63
CA ALA A 493 -15.50 -21.63 2.69
C ALA A 493 -17.03 -21.60 2.56
N GLY A 494 -17.53 -21.28 1.37
CA GLY A 494 -18.94 -21.48 1.03
C GLY A 494 -19.91 -20.32 1.27
N VAL A 495 -19.42 -19.14 1.66
CA VAL A 495 -20.28 -17.95 1.71
C VAL A 495 -20.25 -17.25 0.34
N GLY A 496 -21.21 -17.59 -0.51
CA GLY A 496 -21.43 -16.82 -1.74
C GLY A 496 -21.78 -15.36 -1.42
N VAL A 497 -21.44 -14.44 -2.33
CA VAL A 497 -21.74 -13.00 -2.22
C VAL A 497 -23.20 -12.71 -1.84
N GLN A 498 -24.14 -13.59 -2.20
CA GLN A 498 -25.54 -13.49 -1.85
C GLN A 498 -25.85 -13.68 -0.36
N THR A 499 -25.02 -14.39 0.40
CA THR A 499 -25.22 -14.60 1.84
C THR A 499 -24.79 -13.39 2.66
N LEU A 500 -23.84 -12.58 2.17
CA LEU A 500 -23.40 -11.33 2.81
C LEU A 500 -24.50 -10.27 2.82
N ALA A 501 -25.31 -10.20 1.75
CA ALA A 501 -26.43 -9.28 1.67
C ALA A 501 -27.54 -9.55 2.73
N ASN A 502 -27.66 -10.79 3.18
CA ASN A 502 -28.69 -11.22 4.16
C ASN A 502 -28.24 -11.05 5.62
N THR A 503 -26.94 -11.13 5.93
CA THR A 503 -26.43 -10.96 7.29
C THR A 503 -26.36 -9.50 7.73
N ALA A 504 -26.09 -8.57 6.84
CA ALA A 504 -26.09 -7.13 7.13
C ALA A 504 -27.49 -6.55 7.43
N GLY A 505 -28.56 -7.27 7.08
CA GLY A 505 -29.95 -6.87 7.33
C GLY A 505 -30.55 -7.36 8.66
N GLN A 506 -29.91 -8.30 9.36
CA GLN A 506 -30.48 -8.92 10.57
C GLN A 506 -29.95 -8.39 11.90
N ALA A 507 -28.98 -7.47 11.90
CA ALA A 507 -28.37 -6.93 13.13
C ALA A 507 -29.17 -5.78 13.80
N LYS A 508 -30.42 -5.52 13.37
CA LYS A 508 -31.38 -4.64 14.07
C LYS A 508 -32.78 -5.20 13.89
N ALA A 509 -33.15 -6.13 14.72
CA ALA A 509 -34.53 -6.42 15.15
C ALA A 509 -34.52 -6.68 16.65
#